data_8ed2c95ad058d6b8b67a8eb29515796e
#
_entry.id   8ed2c95ad058d6b8b67a8eb29515796e
#
_cell.length_a   1.000
_cell.length_b   1.000
_cell.length_c   1.000
_cell.angle_alpha   90.00
_cell.angle_beta   90.00
_cell.angle_gamma   90.00
#
_symmetry.space_group_name_H-M   'P 1'
#
loop_
_entity.id
_entity.type
_entity.pdbx_description
1 polymer ?
#
loop_
_entity_poly.entity_id
_entity_poly.type
_entity_poly.pdbx_seq_one_letter_code
_entity_poly.pdbx_strand_id
1 'polypeptide(L)'
;MQSWLDPAQWQVRNHAVGGRSTRSFINEGRLEAIARELQAGDVLLIQFGHNDAKTEDPTRFTDPDTDYARFLSRYIAVAREKGATPILITPVARLLYDFGALLDTHGRYTLAMKRVASEQDVPLIDLNASSMAWIRALGEQGAKPYFMFVPEQNKADGTHFSVAGATAVACLVMRGWVDVQPRMKAGLKRDIDCGAITAPAATGAAAPAPAAVPVAASTRTQAPNAHGSQVIREQDIAREQPGPHGGAGPTTAYSFFAEVGDLPFVMRKRVLHKGAGIGLHPQHKDEIYYIVSGKGLYVLDGRQYEVGPGHALLTRSGSTHALQQTGEEDLVVMLAYPAATKRS
;
A
#
# COMPACT_ATOMS: atom_id res chain seq x y z
N MET A 1 -10.35 21.07 10.43
CA MET A 1 -11.75 21.14 9.96
C MET A 1 -12.50 22.36 10.51
N GLN A 2 -12.53 22.61 11.82
CA GLN A 2 -13.28 23.74 12.40
C GLN A 2 -12.98 25.11 11.77
N SER A 3 -11.76 25.33 11.28
CA SER A 3 -11.35 26.60 10.66
C SER A 3 -12.09 26.94 9.36
N TRP A 4 -12.70 25.99 8.69
CA TRP A 4 -13.54 26.17 7.50
C TRP A 4 -15.02 26.33 7.83
N LEU A 5 -15.45 25.96 9.03
CA LEU A 5 -16.85 25.88 9.43
C LEU A 5 -17.29 27.10 10.22
N ASP A 6 -18.50 27.56 9.98
CA ASP A 6 -19.18 28.58 10.80
C ASP A 6 -19.50 27.96 12.17
N PRO A 7 -18.94 28.50 13.28
CA PRO A 7 -19.17 27.97 14.61
C PRO A 7 -20.60 28.15 15.10
N ALA A 8 -21.40 29.04 14.47
CA ALA A 8 -22.83 29.18 14.78
C ALA A 8 -23.66 27.99 14.24
N GLN A 9 -23.14 27.27 13.23
CA GLN A 9 -23.86 26.18 12.59
C GLN A 9 -23.19 24.82 12.86
N TRP A 10 -21.85 24.78 13.00
CA TRP A 10 -21.07 23.55 13.10
C TRP A 10 -20.02 23.62 14.20
N GLN A 11 -20.02 22.62 15.06
CA GLN A 11 -18.99 22.39 16.07
C GLN A 11 -18.35 21.02 15.83
N VAL A 12 -17.04 20.98 15.57
CA VAL A 12 -16.29 19.73 15.44
C VAL A 12 -15.92 19.22 16.83
N ARG A 13 -16.41 18.02 17.18
CA ARG A 13 -16.03 17.28 18.38
C ARG A 13 -15.14 16.11 17.97
N ASN A 14 -13.90 16.09 18.47
CA ASN A 14 -12.94 15.05 18.13
C ASN A 14 -12.95 13.96 19.20
N HIS A 15 -13.52 12.82 18.89
CA HIS A 15 -13.52 11.61 19.74
C HIS A 15 -12.44 10.59 19.33
N ALA A 16 -11.66 10.87 18.26
CA ALA A 16 -10.64 9.95 17.79
C ALA A 16 -9.50 9.78 18.82
N VAL A 17 -9.02 8.56 18.97
CA VAL A 17 -7.91 8.21 19.86
C VAL A 17 -6.88 7.40 19.05
N GLY A 18 -5.62 7.81 19.15
CA GLY A 18 -4.53 7.13 18.46
C GLY A 18 -4.41 5.64 18.82
N GLY A 19 -4.07 4.81 17.86
CA GLY A 19 -3.86 3.38 18.07
C GLY A 19 -5.12 2.51 18.11
N ARG A 20 -6.34 3.08 17.92
CA ARG A 20 -7.59 2.31 17.99
C ARG A 20 -8.01 1.79 16.62
N SER A 21 -8.46 0.55 16.60
CA SER A 21 -9.20 -0.08 15.50
C SER A 21 -10.72 0.05 15.73
N THR A 22 -11.53 -0.36 14.74
CA THR A 22 -12.98 -0.45 14.93
C THR A 22 -13.35 -1.29 16.14
N ARG A 23 -12.68 -2.42 16.35
CA ARG A 23 -12.86 -3.34 17.47
C ARG A 23 -12.48 -2.70 18.81
N SER A 24 -11.23 -2.23 18.93
CA SER A 24 -10.73 -1.74 20.22
C SER A 24 -11.46 -0.48 20.68
N PHE A 25 -11.85 0.41 19.75
CA PHE A 25 -12.62 1.60 20.08
C PHE A 25 -14.01 1.26 20.69
N ILE A 26 -14.67 0.23 20.14
CA ILE A 26 -15.93 -0.27 20.70
C ILE A 26 -15.70 -0.92 22.07
N ASN A 27 -14.71 -1.81 22.17
CA ASN A 27 -14.44 -2.55 23.41
C ASN A 27 -14.04 -1.64 24.58
N GLU A 28 -13.48 -0.46 24.30
CA GLU A 28 -13.17 0.57 25.28
C GLU A 28 -14.39 1.44 25.68
N GLY A 29 -15.59 1.14 25.20
CA GLY A 29 -16.81 1.92 25.48
C GLY A 29 -16.86 3.29 24.82
N ARG A 30 -15.99 3.55 23.82
CA ARG A 30 -15.88 4.87 23.19
C ARG A 30 -17.03 5.16 22.22
N LEU A 31 -17.54 4.15 21.53
CA LEU A 31 -18.72 4.30 20.69
C LEU A 31 -19.96 4.62 21.54
N GLU A 32 -20.11 3.97 22.69
CA GLU A 32 -21.17 4.26 23.65
C GLU A 32 -21.05 5.68 24.24
N ALA A 33 -19.81 6.19 24.42
CA ALA A 33 -19.60 7.57 24.84
C ALA A 33 -20.08 8.57 23.76
N ILE A 34 -19.76 8.32 22.50
CA ILE A 34 -20.29 9.10 21.37
C ILE A 34 -21.82 9.04 21.33
N ALA A 35 -22.42 7.85 21.47
CA ALA A 35 -23.85 7.66 21.44
C ALA A 35 -24.62 8.47 22.53
N ARG A 36 -23.98 8.77 23.66
CA ARG A 36 -24.57 9.62 24.71
C ARG A 36 -24.60 11.11 24.34
N GLU A 37 -23.68 11.56 23.51
CA GLU A 37 -23.55 12.96 23.13
C GLU A 37 -24.22 13.28 21.78
N LEU A 38 -24.35 12.25 20.92
CA LEU A 38 -24.86 12.40 19.56
C LEU A 38 -26.35 12.75 19.55
N GLN A 39 -26.70 13.74 18.74
CA GLN A 39 -28.07 14.27 18.62
C GLN A 39 -28.60 14.17 17.18
N ALA A 40 -29.90 14.28 17.04
CA ALA A 40 -30.52 14.35 15.73
C ALA A 40 -30.04 15.56 14.94
N GLY A 41 -29.67 15.33 13.69
CA GLY A 41 -29.08 16.36 12.80
C GLY A 41 -27.55 16.43 12.83
N ASP A 42 -26.90 15.78 13.81
CA ASP A 42 -25.43 15.68 13.83
C ASP A 42 -24.90 14.84 12.65
N VAL A 43 -23.60 14.98 12.38
CA VAL A 43 -22.88 14.17 11.41
C VAL A 43 -21.77 13.38 12.13
N LEU A 44 -21.79 12.07 12.01
CA LEU A 44 -20.73 11.19 12.53
C LEU A 44 -19.77 10.82 11.40
N LEU A 45 -18.56 11.36 11.43
CA LEU A 45 -17.47 11.03 10.51
C LEU A 45 -16.71 9.82 11.04
N ILE A 46 -16.65 8.74 10.25
CA ILE A 46 -16.12 7.44 10.69
C ILE A 46 -14.93 7.07 9.81
N GLN A 47 -13.71 7.06 10.39
CA GLN A 47 -12.49 6.65 9.69
C GLN A 47 -11.73 5.63 10.54
N PHE A 48 -11.51 4.43 9.99
CA PHE A 48 -10.72 3.36 10.58
C PHE A 48 -9.97 2.57 9.50
N GLY A 49 -9.12 1.61 9.88
CA GLY A 49 -8.40 0.71 8.99
C GLY A 49 -6.92 0.52 9.36
N HIS A 50 -6.21 1.57 9.78
CA HIS A 50 -4.79 1.51 10.10
C HIS A 50 -4.43 0.49 11.18
N ASN A 51 -5.23 0.43 12.24
CA ASN A 51 -5.01 -0.48 13.36
C ASN A 51 -5.80 -1.77 13.22
N ASP A 52 -6.84 -1.78 12.40
CA ASP A 52 -7.59 -2.97 12.01
C ASP A 52 -6.72 -3.96 11.23
N ALA A 53 -5.75 -3.45 10.48
CA ALA A 53 -4.82 -4.25 9.68
C ALA A 53 -3.66 -4.89 10.48
N LYS A 54 -3.60 -4.72 11.80
CA LYS A 54 -2.53 -5.26 12.65
C LYS A 54 -2.78 -6.70 13.03
N THR A 55 -2.44 -7.61 12.13
CA THR A 55 -2.64 -9.06 12.31
C THR A 55 -1.91 -9.64 13.52
N GLU A 56 -0.82 -9.00 13.96
CA GLU A 56 -0.03 -9.37 15.13
C GLU A 56 -0.69 -9.01 16.48
N ASP A 57 -1.76 -8.18 16.45
CA ASP A 57 -2.44 -7.73 17.65
C ASP A 57 -3.94 -8.09 17.61
N PRO A 58 -4.33 -9.21 18.22
CA PRO A 58 -5.73 -9.69 18.19
C PRO A 58 -6.72 -8.76 18.88
N THR A 59 -6.24 -7.83 19.72
CA THR A 59 -7.12 -6.85 20.39
C THR A 59 -7.54 -5.73 19.43
N ARG A 60 -6.79 -5.51 18.35
CA ARG A 60 -7.03 -4.51 17.32
C ARG A 60 -7.42 -5.10 15.98
N PHE A 61 -6.81 -6.22 15.61
CA PHE A 61 -7.04 -6.84 14.32
C PHE A 61 -8.52 -7.14 14.08
N THR A 62 -8.97 -6.83 12.86
CA THR A 62 -10.29 -7.22 12.35
C THR A 62 -10.12 -7.72 10.91
N ASP A 63 -10.68 -8.87 10.60
CA ASP A 63 -10.71 -9.34 9.22
C ASP A 63 -11.56 -8.39 8.37
N PRO A 64 -11.04 -7.89 7.20
CA PRO A 64 -11.73 -6.90 6.40
C PRO A 64 -13.06 -7.36 5.81
N ASP A 65 -13.22 -8.66 5.55
CA ASP A 65 -14.40 -9.20 4.90
C ASP A 65 -15.51 -9.58 5.88
N THR A 66 -15.19 -9.70 7.17
CA THR A 66 -16.14 -10.11 8.21
C THR A 66 -16.23 -9.10 9.35
N ASP A 67 -15.27 -9.10 10.26
CA ASP A 67 -15.31 -8.32 11.51
C ASP A 67 -15.33 -6.80 11.25
N TYR A 68 -14.46 -6.32 10.35
CA TYR A 68 -14.39 -4.90 10.04
C TYR A 68 -15.70 -4.36 9.48
N ALA A 69 -16.28 -5.06 8.51
CA ALA A 69 -17.58 -4.70 7.94
C ALA A 69 -18.70 -4.70 9.00
N ARG A 70 -18.72 -5.72 9.87
CA ARG A 70 -19.68 -5.83 10.97
C ARG A 70 -19.53 -4.68 11.98
N PHE A 71 -18.31 -4.29 12.33
CA PHE A 71 -18.09 -3.17 13.26
C PHE A 71 -18.46 -1.84 12.61
N LEU A 72 -18.12 -1.59 11.33
CA LEU A 72 -18.58 -0.39 10.62
C LEU A 72 -20.10 -0.27 10.63
N SER A 73 -20.81 -1.38 10.40
CA SER A 73 -22.29 -1.41 10.48
C SER A 73 -22.81 -1.00 11.86
N ARG A 74 -22.09 -1.35 12.94
CA ARG A 74 -22.47 -0.92 14.29
C ARG A 74 -22.33 0.59 14.49
N TYR A 75 -21.27 1.23 13.97
CA TYR A 75 -21.12 2.71 13.99
C TYR A 75 -22.25 3.39 13.22
N ILE A 76 -22.61 2.84 12.06
CA ILE A 76 -23.69 3.35 11.21
C ILE A 76 -25.04 3.25 11.96
N ALA A 77 -25.31 2.10 12.56
CA ALA A 77 -26.55 1.87 13.32
C ALA A 77 -26.68 2.87 14.48
N VAL A 78 -25.62 3.06 15.27
CA VAL A 78 -25.61 4.02 16.39
C VAL A 78 -25.90 5.44 15.91
N ALA A 79 -25.31 5.88 14.80
CA ALA A 79 -25.58 7.21 14.25
C ALA A 79 -27.07 7.35 13.85
N ARG A 80 -27.60 6.36 13.12
CA ARG A 80 -29.00 6.36 12.66
C ARG A 80 -30.02 6.31 13.81
N GLU A 81 -29.74 5.50 14.83
CA GLU A 81 -30.59 5.42 16.05
C GLU A 81 -30.70 6.77 16.76
N LYS A 82 -29.68 7.61 16.67
CA LYS A 82 -29.66 8.98 17.22
C LYS A 82 -30.18 10.06 16.27
N GLY A 83 -30.63 9.68 15.08
CA GLY A 83 -31.07 10.64 14.05
C GLY A 83 -29.90 11.42 13.44
N ALA A 84 -28.65 10.96 13.63
CA ALA A 84 -27.46 11.56 13.03
C ALA A 84 -27.15 10.91 11.68
N THR A 85 -26.41 11.63 10.84
CA THR A 85 -25.98 11.18 9.52
C THR A 85 -24.59 10.53 9.63
N PRO A 86 -24.43 9.20 9.41
CA PRO A 86 -23.11 8.59 9.31
C PRO A 86 -22.49 8.94 7.97
N ILE A 87 -21.18 9.21 7.96
CA ILE A 87 -20.35 9.32 6.75
C ILE A 87 -19.10 8.46 6.95
N LEU A 88 -18.89 7.51 6.06
CA LEU A 88 -17.70 6.68 6.06
C LEU A 88 -16.55 7.41 5.34
N ILE A 89 -15.34 7.28 5.87
CA ILE A 89 -14.12 7.86 5.29
C ILE A 89 -13.09 6.75 5.16
N THR A 90 -12.67 6.44 3.93
CA THR A 90 -11.64 5.42 3.71
C THR A 90 -10.33 5.78 4.39
N PRO A 91 -9.49 4.79 4.80
CA PRO A 91 -8.23 5.07 5.48
C PRO A 91 -7.34 5.99 4.65
N VAL A 92 -6.76 7.02 5.27
CA VAL A 92 -5.79 7.89 4.60
C VAL A 92 -4.53 7.11 4.21
N ALA A 93 -3.93 7.42 3.06
CA ALA A 93 -2.72 6.77 2.59
C ALA A 93 -1.52 7.01 3.52
N ARG A 94 -0.64 6.01 3.62
CA ARG A 94 0.70 6.17 4.22
C ARG A 94 1.70 6.66 3.17
N LEU A 95 2.73 7.34 3.61
CA LEU A 95 3.90 7.62 2.78
C LEU A 95 4.82 6.41 2.80
N LEU A 96 4.53 5.44 1.97
CA LEU A 96 5.32 4.24 1.79
C LEU A 96 5.57 4.02 0.30
N TYR A 97 6.79 4.21 -0.11
CA TYR A 97 7.25 3.94 -1.46
C TYR A 97 8.06 2.66 -1.50
N ASP A 98 7.88 1.88 -2.54
CA ASP A 98 8.69 0.72 -2.87
C ASP A 98 9.03 0.76 -4.34
N PHE A 99 10.31 0.65 -4.68
CA PHE A 99 10.83 0.79 -6.05
C PHE A 99 10.27 2.00 -6.83
N GLY A 100 10.11 3.13 -6.15
CA GLY A 100 9.58 4.37 -6.74
C GLY A 100 8.05 4.41 -6.92
N ALA A 101 7.32 3.39 -6.51
CA ALA A 101 5.87 3.34 -6.52
C ALA A 101 5.29 3.59 -5.13
N LEU A 102 4.30 4.47 -5.02
CA LEU A 102 3.54 4.66 -3.79
C LEU A 102 2.60 3.47 -3.58
N LEU A 103 2.77 2.75 -2.47
CA LEU A 103 1.98 1.56 -2.14
C LEU A 103 0.64 1.92 -1.48
N ASP A 104 -0.43 1.25 -1.90
CA ASP A 104 -1.69 1.22 -1.15
C ASP A 104 -1.61 0.14 -0.07
N THR A 105 -1.40 0.56 1.17
CA THR A 105 -1.28 -0.33 2.34
C THR A 105 -2.64 -0.70 2.96
N HIS A 106 -3.75 -0.18 2.42
CA HIS A 106 -5.08 -0.35 3.00
C HIS A 106 -6.10 -1.02 2.06
N GLY A 107 -5.69 -1.47 0.87
CA GLY A 107 -6.55 -1.90 -0.23
C GLY A 107 -7.77 -2.73 0.19
N ARG A 108 -7.59 -3.83 0.94
CA ARG A 108 -8.71 -4.68 1.39
C ARG A 108 -9.67 -3.95 2.34
N TYR A 109 -9.17 -3.11 3.25
CA TYR A 109 -10.01 -2.32 4.18
C TYR A 109 -10.75 -1.21 3.44
N THR A 110 -10.10 -0.57 2.47
CA THR A 110 -10.73 0.41 1.58
C THR A 110 -11.87 -0.21 0.79
N LEU A 111 -11.66 -1.38 0.19
CA LEU A 111 -12.70 -2.11 -0.55
C LEU A 111 -13.86 -2.55 0.36
N ALA A 112 -13.56 -3.07 1.55
CA ALA A 112 -14.58 -3.48 2.51
C ALA A 112 -15.45 -2.29 2.97
N MET A 113 -14.84 -1.13 3.25
CA MET A 113 -15.59 0.07 3.63
C MET A 113 -16.47 0.59 2.48
N LYS A 114 -15.98 0.58 1.24
CA LYS A 114 -16.76 0.93 0.04
C LYS A 114 -17.97 0.01 -0.14
N ARG A 115 -17.77 -1.29 0.07
CA ARG A 115 -18.86 -2.28 0.03
C ARG A 115 -19.93 -1.97 1.09
N VAL A 116 -19.53 -1.78 2.35
CA VAL A 116 -20.47 -1.45 3.43
C VAL A 116 -21.22 -0.15 3.16
N ALA A 117 -20.53 0.87 2.63
CA ALA A 117 -21.16 2.14 2.24
C ALA A 117 -22.26 1.94 1.20
N SER A 118 -21.95 1.17 0.15
CA SER A 118 -22.89 0.84 -0.93
C SER A 118 -24.08 -0.01 -0.45
N GLU A 119 -23.81 -1.07 0.31
CA GLU A 119 -24.84 -1.99 0.81
C GLU A 119 -25.83 -1.34 1.79
N GLN A 120 -25.35 -0.31 2.52
CA GLN A 120 -26.16 0.34 3.55
C GLN A 120 -26.59 1.76 3.17
N ASP A 121 -26.38 2.19 1.93
CA ASP A 121 -26.69 3.56 1.45
C ASP A 121 -26.13 4.64 2.41
N VAL A 122 -24.83 4.57 2.66
CA VAL A 122 -24.10 5.53 3.51
C VAL A 122 -23.16 6.38 2.66
N PRO A 123 -23.19 7.72 2.76
CA PRO A 123 -22.24 8.58 2.09
C PRO A 123 -20.78 8.18 2.41
N LEU A 124 -19.92 8.16 1.38
CA LEU A 124 -18.53 7.76 1.51
C LEU A 124 -17.59 8.83 0.95
N ILE A 125 -16.62 9.24 1.75
CA ILE A 125 -15.47 10.05 1.32
C ILE A 125 -14.30 9.12 1.00
N ASP A 126 -13.90 9.05 -0.26
CA ASP A 126 -12.74 8.24 -0.66
C ASP A 126 -11.42 8.99 -0.39
N LEU A 127 -11.09 9.09 0.91
CA LEU A 127 -9.86 9.73 1.36
C LEU A 127 -8.61 8.95 0.95
N ASN A 128 -8.70 7.61 0.82
CA ASN A 128 -7.58 6.82 0.32
C ASN A 128 -7.20 7.26 -1.08
N ALA A 129 -8.14 7.30 -2.01
CA ALA A 129 -7.88 7.73 -3.40
C ALA A 129 -7.35 9.17 -3.46
N SER A 130 -7.98 10.12 -2.75
CA SER A 130 -7.58 11.53 -2.79
C SER A 130 -6.22 11.76 -2.15
N SER A 131 -5.89 11.10 -1.04
CA SER A 131 -4.57 11.22 -0.41
C SER A 131 -3.47 10.52 -1.21
N MET A 132 -3.74 9.36 -1.82
CA MET A 132 -2.81 8.73 -2.76
C MET A 132 -2.48 9.65 -3.95
N ALA A 133 -3.51 10.29 -4.53
CA ALA A 133 -3.31 11.25 -5.63
C ALA A 133 -2.47 12.46 -5.18
N TRP A 134 -2.76 13.01 -4.01
CA TRP A 134 -2.02 14.11 -3.42
C TRP A 134 -0.54 13.75 -3.16
N ILE A 135 -0.26 12.61 -2.53
CA ILE A 135 1.12 12.16 -2.26
C ILE A 135 1.87 11.90 -3.57
N ARG A 136 1.22 11.29 -4.59
CA ARG A 136 1.84 11.11 -5.91
C ARG A 136 2.20 12.43 -6.59
N ALA A 137 1.34 13.44 -6.50
CA ALA A 137 1.60 14.75 -7.07
C ALA A 137 2.80 15.46 -6.42
N LEU A 138 3.02 15.26 -5.12
CA LEU A 138 4.17 15.78 -4.39
C LEU A 138 5.45 14.98 -4.65
N GLY A 139 5.33 13.73 -5.01
CA GLY A 139 6.45 12.77 -5.01
C GLY A 139 6.93 12.40 -3.62
N GLU A 140 7.79 11.38 -3.52
CA GLU A 140 8.26 10.85 -2.23
C GLU A 140 8.90 11.93 -1.35
N GLN A 141 9.83 12.69 -1.90
CA GLN A 141 10.58 13.70 -1.14
C GLN A 141 9.70 14.92 -0.79
N GLY A 142 8.86 15.38 -1.75
CA GLY A 142 7.95 16.50 -1.53
C GLY A 142 6.85 16.21 -0.51
N ALA A 143 6.51 14.94 -0.30
CA ALA A 143 5.52 14.54 0.68
C ALA A 143 6.07 14.42 2.12
N LYS A 144 7.38 14.19 2.32
CA LYS A 144 7.98 14.00 3.66
C LYS A 144 7.65 15.11 4.67
N PRO A 145 7.63 16.41 4.33
CA PRO A 145 7.29 17.47 5.29
C PRO A 145 5.87 17.37 5.87
N TYR A 146 4.98 16.65 5.21
CA TYR A 146 3.61 16.45 5.68
C TYR A 146 3.46 15.27 6.66
N PHE A 147 4.51 14.47 6.84
CA PHE A 147 4.55 13.33 7.74
C PHE A 147 5.56 13.56 8.87
N MET A 148 5.62 12.63 9.83
CA MET A 148 6.49 12.75 11.00
C MET A 148 7.92 12.27 10.70
N PHE A 149 8.53 12.88 9.68
CA PHE A 149 9.95 12.73 9.39
C PHE A 149 10.72 13.83 10.15
N VAL A 150 11.38 13.45 11.25
CA VAL A 150 12.12 14.36 12.13
C VAL A 150 13.56 13.84 12.25
N PRO A 151 14.47 14.23 11.33
CA PRO A 151 15.83 13.71 11.29
C PRO A 151 16.60 13.89 12.59
N GLU A 152 16.40 15.01 13.29
CA GLU A 152 17.06 15.34 14.56
C GLU A 152 16.67 14.36 15.68
N GLN A 153 15.53 13.67 15.53
CA GLN A 153 15.04 12.66 16.48
C GLN A 153 15.22 11.24 15.93
N ASN A 154 15.91 11.08 14.79
CA ASN A 154 16.02 9.82 14.05
C ASN A 154 14.64 9.17 13.79
N LYS A 155 13.62 9.99 13.53
CA LYS A 155 12.25 9.55 13.33
C LYS A 155 11.90 9.59 11.84
N ALA A 156 11.52 8.45 11.29
CA ALA A 156 11.04 8.28 9.91
C ALA A 156 9.67 7.58 9.96
N ASP A 157 8.61 8.38 10.08
CA ASP A 157 7.25 7.87 10.26
C ASP A 157 6.36 8.35 9.12
N GLY A 158 6.12 7.48 8.16
CA GLY A 158 5.24 7.72 7.01
C GLY A 158 3.76 7.45 7.29
N THR A 159 3.37 7.23 8.56
CA THR A 159 1.98 6.98 8.95
C THR A 159 1.32 8.18 9.62
N HIS A 160 2.05 8.84 10.53
CA HIS A 160 1.54 9.98 11.29
C HIS A 160 1.90 11.30 10.61
N PHE A 161 1.02 12.29 10.74
CA PHE A 161 1.13 13.57 10.05
C PHE A 161 1.78 14.65 10.92
N SER A 162 2.55 15.53 10.29
CA SER A 162 2.88 16.85 10.83
C SER A 162 1.62 17.73 10.90
N VAL A 163 1.72 18.91 11.51
CA VAL A 163 0.61 19.89 11.51
C VAL A 163 0.20 20.27 10.08
N ALA A 164 1.17 20.44 9.17
CA ALA A 164 0.91 20.72 7.76
C ALA A 164 0.17 19.54 7.10
N GLY A 165 0.61 18.32 7.32
CA GLY A 165 -0.04 17.12 6.82
C GLY A 165 -1.46 16.94 7.35
N ALA A 166 -1.65 17.13 8.66
CA ALA A 166 -2.98 17.07 9.27
C ALA A 166 -3.92 18.14 8.67
N THR A 167 -3.40 19.33 8.35
CA THR A 167 -4.16 20.38 7.69
C THR A 167 -4.54 19.98 6.26
N ALA A 168 -3.59 19.42 5.50
CA ALA A 168 -3.82 18.92 4.15
C ALA A 168 -4.89 17.83 4.13
N VAL A 169 -4.76 16.82 4.99
CA VAL A 169 -5.75 15.74 5.11
C VAL A 169 -7.12 16.28 5.53
N ALA A 170 -7.16 17.21 6.48
CA ALA A 170 -8.42 17.84 6.88
C ALA A 170 -9.09 18.58 5.71
N CYS A 171 -8.31 19.23 4.84
CA CYS A 171 -8.81 19.86 3.63
C CYS A 171 -9.42 18.85 2.66
N LEU A 172 -8.73 17.71 2.40
CA LEU A 172 -9.25 16.65 1.54
C LEU A 172 -10.57 16.08 2.08
N VAL A 173 -10.67 15.87 3.39
CA VAL A 173 -11.91 15.43 4.04
C VAL A 173 -13.02 16.47 3.87
N MET A 174 -12.74 17.77 4.07
CA MET A 174 -13.72 18.82 3.90
C MET A 174 -14.26 18.92 2.47
N ARG A 175 -13.39 18.77 1.45
CA ARG A 175 -13.83 18.70 0.04
C ARG A 175 -14.74 17.51 -0.19
N GLY A 176 -14.29 16.30 0.20
CA GLY A 176 -15.10 15.11 0.07
C GLY A 176 -16.43 15.21 0.81
N TRP A 177 -16.47 15.87 1.97
CA TRP A 177 -17.75 16.08 2.69
C TRP A 177 -18.71 16.98 1.91
N VAL A 178 -18.22 18.08 1.32
CA VAL A 178 -19.03 18.92 0.44
C VAL A 178 -19.57 18.15 -0.76
N ASP A 179 -18.75 17.25 -1.33
CA ASP A 179 -19.15 16.47 -2.51
C ASP A 179 -20.26 15.46 -2.17
N VAL A 180 -20.18 14.77 -1.03
CA VAL A 180 -21.18 13.76 -0.62
C VAL A 180 -22.40 14.38 0.10
N GLN A 181 -22.29 15.62 0.61
CA GLN A 181 -23.35 16.32 1.31
C GLN A 181 -23.35 17.83 0.94
N PRO A 182 -23.80 18.20 -0.27
CA PRO A 182 -23.68 19.57 -0.77
C PRO A 182 -24.35 20.65 0.10
N ARG A 183 -25.38 20.28 0.86
CA ARG A 183 -26.07 21.21 1.79
C ARG A 183 -25.15 21.80 2.86
N MET A 184 -24.03 21.13 3.18
CA MET A 184 -23.10 21.63 4.18
C MET A 184 -22.31 22.88 3.70
N LYS A 185 -22.36 23.23 2.39
CA LYS A 185 -21.76 24.45 1.87
C LYS A 185 -22.28 25.72 2.56
N ALA A 186 -23.57 25.75 2.94
CA ALA A 186 -24.17 26.87 3.63
C ALA A 186 -23.51 27.19 4.99
N GLY A 187 -22.88 26.20 5.61
CA GLY A 187 -22.16 26.33 6.88
C GLY A 187 -20.65 26.54 6.75
N LEU A 188 -20.15 26.91 5.56
CA LEU A 188 -18.74 27.21 5.38
C LEU A 188 -18.49 28.73 5.58
N LYS A 189 -17.41 29.08 6.29
CA LYS A 189 -16.92 30.46 6.40
C LYS A 189 -16.17 30.94 5.17
N ARG A 190 -15.59 29.98 4.41
CA ARG A 190 -14.78 30.25 3.23
C ARG A 190 -14.76 29.02 2.33
N ASP A 191 -14.43 29.21 1.08
CA ASP A 191 -14.23 28.12 0.14
C ASP A 191 -13.11 27.19 0.58
N ILE A 192 -13.25 25.92 0.21
CA ILE A 192 -12.28 24.89 0.51
C ILE A 192 -11.28 24.84 -0.65
N ASP A 193 -10.19 25.57 -0.52
CA ASP A 193 -9.06 25.52 -1.44
C ASP A 193 -7.94 24.64 -0.86
N CYS A 194 -7.78 23.44 -1.41
CA CYS A 194 -6.70 22.54 -1.04
C CYS A 194 -5.45 22.72 -1.92
N GLY A 195 -5.54 23.48 -3.01
CA GLY A 195 -4.40 23.78 -3.89
C GLY A 195 -3.38 24.70 -3.24
N ALA A 196 -3.82 25.56 -2.28
CA ALA A 196 -2.96 26.45 -1.51
C ALA A 196 -2.16 25.74 -0.39
N ILE A 197 -2.34 24.44 -0.19
CA ILE A 197 -1.58 23.69 0.81
C ILE A 197 -0.21 23.36 0.23
N THR A 198 0.74 24.25 0.46
CA THR A 198 2.16 24.04 0.13
C THR A 198 2.87 23.38 1.29
N ALA A 199 3.95 22.65 0.99
CA ALA A 199 4.87 22.22 2.03
C ALA A 199 5.30 23.42 2.86
N PRO A 200 5.46 23.30 4.19
CA PRO A 200 5.99 24.38 4.99
C PRO A 200 7.33 24.81 4.35
N ALA A 201 7.50 26.12 4.14
CA ALA A 201 8.78 26.65 3.72
C ALA A 201 9.83 26.07 4.68
N ALA A 202 10.82 25.39 4.15
CA ALA A 202 11.93 24.89 4.95
C ALA A 202 12.52 26.10 5.66
N THR A 203 12.24 26.24 6.96
CA THR A 203 12.90 27.22 7.83
C THR A 203 14.29 26.65 8.14
N GLY A 204 15.15 26.82 7.22
CA GLY A 204 16.51 26.33 7.16
C GLY A 204 16.87 26.30 5.69
N ALA A 205 17.98 26.96 5.34
CA ALA A 205 18.52 26.86 4.00
C ALA A 205 18.44 25.41 3.57
N ALA A 206 17.84 25.18 2.40
CA ALA A 206 17.84 23.85 1.78
C ALA A 206 19.28 23.36 1.92
N ALA A 207 19.47 22.33 2.76
CA ALA A 207 20.72 21.62 2.70
C ALA A 207 20.89 21.31 1.22
N PRO A 208 21.99 21.71 0.57
CA PRO A 208 22.15 21.47 -0.84
C PRO A 208 21.78 20.01 -1.03
N ALA A 209 20.92 19.74 -2.03
CA ALA A 209 20.54 18.36 -2.37
C ALA A 209 21.84 17.58 -2.25
N PRO A 210 21.93 16.51 -1.43
CA PRO A 210 23.21 15.87 -1.16
C PRO A 210 23.84 15.74 -2.51
N ALA A 211 24.97 16.47 -2.70
CA ALA A 211 25.64 16.52 -3.99
C ALA A 211 25.73 15.07 -4.36
N ALA A 212 25.21 14.70 -5.53
CA ALA A 212 25.19 13.31 -5.95
C ALA A 212 26.60 12.84 -5.63
N VAL A 213 26.72 12.05 -4.55
CA VAL A 213 28.02 11.50 -4.18
C VAL A 213 28.39 10.82 -5.47
N PRO A 214 29.50 11.22 -6.14
CA PRO A 214 29.88 10.54 -7.35
C PRO A 214 30.00 9.09 -6.91
N VAL A 215 28.95 8.31 -7.19
CA VAL A 215 28.98 6.88 -7.01
C VAL A 215 30.01 6.45 -8.00
N ALA A 216 31.25 6.34 -7.53
CA ALA A 216 32.24 5.58 -8.26
C ALA A 216 31.54 4.24 -8.47
N ALA A 217 31.06 4.00 -9.69
CA ALA A 217 30.33 2.81 -10.02
C ALA A 217 31.22 1.65 -9.56
N SER A 218 30.82 1.02 -8.45
CA SER A 218 31.58 -0.12 -7.93
C SER A 218 31.51 -1.18 -8.99
N THR A 219 32.62 -1.43 -9.62
CA THR A 219 32.76 -2.39 -10.71
C THR A 219 32.83 -3.84 -10.20
N ARG A 220 32.57 -4.07 -8.91
CA ARG A 220 32.64 -5.40 -8.28
C ARG A 220 31.52 -5.60 -7.24
N THR A 221 31.10 -6.85 -7.05
CA THR A 221 30.29 -7.28 -5.90
C THR A 221 31.00 -6.87 -4.60
N GLN A 222 30.30 -6.19 -3.70
CA GLN A 222 30.86 -5.73 -2.42
C GLN A 222 30.54 -6.71 -1.31
N ALA A 223 31.47 -6.86 -0.37
CA ALA A 223 31.23 -7.63 0.85
C ALA A 223 30.05 -7.06 1.66
N PRO A 224 29.30 -7.90 2.42
CA PRO A 224 28.23 -7.42 3.28
C PRO A 224 28.72 -6.36 4.28
N ASN A 225 27.87 -5.35 4.56
CA ASN A 225 28.12 -4.40 5.63
C ASN A 225 27.91 -5.02 7.04
N ALA A 226 28.09 -4.25 8.09
CA ALA A 226 27.93 -4.72 9.48
C ALA A 226 26.52 -5.28 9.80
N HIS A 227 25.51 -4.97 9.00
CA HIS A 227 24.13 -5.47 9.12
C HIS A 227 23.82 -6.62 8.15
N GLY A 228 24.81 -7.12 7.41
CA GLY A 228 24.62 -8.17 6.41
C GLY A 228 24.05 -7.70 5.08
N SER A 229 23.82 -6.38 4.89
CA SER A 229 23.35 -5.84 3.61
C SER A 229 24.47 -5.84 2.58
N GLN A 230 24.16 -6.23 1.34
CA GLN A 230 25.15 -6.38 0.29
C GLN A 230 24.59 -5.97 -1.08
N VAL A 231 25.49 -5.66 -2.00
CA VAL A 231 25.18 -5.36 -3.40
C VAL A 231 25.93 -6.37 -4.27
N ILE A 232 25.21 -7.04 -5.14
CA ILE A 232 25.80 -7.98 -6.11
C ILE A 232 25.47 -7.53 -7.52
N ARG A 233 26.33 -7.89 -8.47
CA ARG A 233 26.09 -7.67 -9.90
C ARG A 233 25.68 -9.00 -10.54
N GLU A 234 24.67 -8.97 -11.38
CA GLU A 234 24.16 -10.18 -12.02
C GLU A 234 25.22 -10.93 -12.83
N GLN A 235 26.14 -10.20 -13.48
CA GLN A 235 27.24 -10.81 -14.23
C GLN A 235 28.20 -11.66 -13.39
N ASP A 236 28.27 -11.42 -12.07
CA ASP A 236 29.14 -12.19 -11.16
C ASP A 236 28.47 -13.50 -10.71
N ILE A 237 27.15 -13.64 -10.95
CA ILE A 237 26.35 -14.79 -10.54
C ILE A 237 25.68 -15.52 -11.70
N ALA A 238 25.95 -15.10 -12.94
CA ALA A 238 25.40 -15.75 -14.14
C ALA A 238 25.85 -17.23 -14.24
N ARG A 239 24.91 -18.12 -14.54
CA ARG A 239 25.19 -19.55 -14.75
C ARG A 239 24.37 -20.08 -15.91
N GLU A 240 25.07 -20.63 -16.91
CA GLU A 240 24.42 -21.36 -17.99
C GLU A 240 23.85 -22.68 -17.47
N GLN A 241 22.63 -22.97 -17.83
CA GLN A 241 21.90 -24.18 -17.41
C GLN A 241 20.94 -24.63 -18.52
N PRO A 242 20.63 -25.93 -18.64
CA PRO A 242 19.53 -26.37 -19.47
C PRO A 242 18.19 -25.83 -18.95
N GLY A 243 17.15 -25.85 -19.77
CA GLY A 243 15.80 -25.47 -19.36
C GLY A 243 15.37 -26.25 -18.11
N PRO A 244 14.94 -25.56 -17.04
CA PRO A 244 14.54 -26.27 -15.80
C PRO A 244 13.30 -27.11 -16.02
N HIS A 245 13.11 -28.09 -15.15
CA HIS A 245 11.97 -29.04 -15.17
C HIS A 245 11.80 -29.77 -16.52
N GLY A 246 12.92 -30.08 -17.17
CA GLY A 246 12.89 -30.72 -18.51
C GLY A 246 12.49 -29.80 -19.64
N GLY A 247 12.54 -28.50 -19.45
CA GLY A 247 12.31 -27.52 -20.50
C GLY A 247 13.37 -27.57 -21.60
N ALA A 248 13.01 -27.10 -22.78
CA ALA A 248 13.89 -27.10 -23.94
C ALA A 248 15.00 -26.04 -23.83
N GLY A 249 16.10 -26.25 -24.52
CA GLY A 249 17.12 -25.29 -24.84
C GLY A 249 17.98 -24.78 -23.67
N PRO A 250 18.96 -23.90 -23.96
CA PRO A 250 19.83 -23.32 -22.97
C PRO A 250 19.18 -22.10 -22.29
N THR A 251 19.51 -21.90 -21.01
CA THR A 251 19.06 -20.76 -20.22
C THR A 251 20.19 -20.18 -19.40
N THR A 252 20.17 -18.88 -19.11
CA THR A 252 21.09 -18.26 -18.14
C THR A 252 20.31 -17.96 -16.85
N ALA A 253 20.79 -18.51 -15.74
CA ALA A 253 20.19 -18.32 -14.42
C ALA A 253 21.01 -17.36 -13.56
N TYR A 254 20.29 -16.49 -12.83
CA TYR A 254 20.84 -15.57 -11.85
C TYR A 254 20.12 -15.79 -10.53
N SER A 255 20.81 -16.32 -9.52
CA SER A 255 20.25 -16.55 -8.19
C SER A 255 20.74 -15.44 -7.27
N PHE A 256 19.91 -14.43 -7.07
CA PHE A 256 20.28 -13.29 -6.23
C PHE A 256 20.31 -13.71 -4.76
N PHE A 257 21.42 -13.38 -4.08
CA PHE A 257 21.61 -13.64 -2.65
C PHE A 257 21.40 -15.10 -2.22
N ALA A 258 21.73 -16.05 -3.08
CA ALA A 258 21.54 -17.48 -2.82
C ALA A 258 22.31 -17.99 -1.57
N GLU A 259 23.41 -17.31 -1.22
CA GLU A 259 24.26 -17.65 -0.06
C GLU A 259 23.72 -17.01 1.26
N VAL A 260 22.71 -16.17 1.19
CA VAL A 260 22.10 -15.54 2.38
C VAL A 260 21.01 -16.45 2.93
N GLY A 261 21.32 -17.11 4.03
CA GLY A 261 20.53 -18.26 4.52
C GLY A 261 19.25 -17.94 5.29
N ASP A 262 18.97 -16.67 5.57
CA ASP A 262 17.86 -16.19 6.42
C ASP A 262 16.83 -15.33 5.69
N LEU A 263 16.96 -15.17 4.38
CA LEU A 263 15.95 -14.46 3.59
C LEU A 263 14.65 -15.27 3.53
N PRO A 264 13.49 -14.66 3.80
CA PRO A 264 12.20 -15.34 3.78
C PRO A 264 11.68 -15.64 2.37
N PHE A 265 12.34 -15.13 1.35
CA PHE A 265 12.00 -15.30 -0.06
C PHE A 265 13.24 -15.55 -0.91
N VAL A 266 13.03 -16.15 -2.07
CA VAL A 266 14.04 -16.32 -3.12
C VAL A 266 13.69 -15.40 -4.27
N MET A 267 14.70 -14.71 -4.82
CA MET A 267 14.57 -13.89 -6.02
C MET A 267 15.57 -14.39 -7.08
N ARG A 268 15.11 -14.57 -8.30
CA ARG A 268 15.93 -15.01 -9.42
C ARG A 268 15.58 -14.23 -10.69
N LYS A 269 16.55 -14.14 -11.59
CA LYS A 269 16.33 -13.81 -12.99
C LYS A 269 16.68 -15.02 -13.84
N ARG A 270 15.93 -15.26 -14.89
CA ARG A 270 16.23 -16.26 -15.89
C ARG A 270 16.10 -15.67 -17.28
N VAL A 271 17.06 -15.96 -18.11
CA VAL A 271 17.04 -15.67 -19.55
C VAL A 271 16.78 -17.01 -20.25
N LEU A 272 15.67 -17.10 -20.95
CA LEU A 272 15.36 -18.21 -21.84
C LEU A 272 15.82 -17.80 -23.23
N HIS A 273 16.89 -18.44 -23.72
CA HIS A 273 17.40 -18.18 -25.06
C HIS A 273 16.44 -18.68 -26.13
N LYS A 274 16.67 -18.33 -27.38
CA LYS A 274 15.76 -18.69 -28.49
C LYS A 274 15.38 -20.17 -28.46
N GLY A 275 14.09 -20.45 -28.37
CA GLY A 275 13.55 -21.78 -28.30
C GLY A 275 13.69 -22.49 -26.94
N ALA A 276 14.21 -21.80 -25.94
CA ALA A 276 14.32 -22.36 -24.59
C ALA A 276 13.04 -22.21 -23.77
N GLY A 277 12.88 -23.04 -22.74
CA GLY A 277 11.69 -22.98 -21.88
C GLY A 277 11.91 -23.56 -20.49
N ILE A 278 10.95 -23.30 -19.63
CA ILE A 278 10.71 -23.96 -18.34
C ILE A 278 9.66 -25.03 -18.58
N GLY A 279 10.01 -26.29 -18.36
CA GLY A 279 9.12 -27.43 -18.62
C GLY A 279 7.88 -27.44 -17.72
N LEU A 280 6.84 -28.14 -18.16
CA LEU A 280 5.61 -28.28 -17.39
C LEU A 280 5.86 -29.02 -16.09
N HIS A 281 5.52 -28.39 -14.97
CA HIS A 281 5.71 -28.98 -13.63
C HIS A 281 4.65 -28.49 -12.65
N PRO A 282 4.33 -29.29 -11.60
CA PRO A 282 3.47 -28.85 -10.51
C PRO A 282 4.22 -27.88 -9.59
N GLN A 283 3.53 -26.85 -9.15
CA GLN A 283 4.07 -25.87 -8.22
C GLN A 283 3.70 -26.24 -6.77
N HIS A 284 4.68 -26.27 -5.88
CA HIS A 284 4.49 -26.65 -4.47
C HIS A 284 4.45 -25.46 -3.50
N LYS A 285 4.61 -24.25 -4.02
CA LYS A 285 4.56 -22.98 -3.31
C LYS A 285 4.10 -21.88 -4.26
N ASP A 286 3.60 -20.77 -3.73
CA ASP A 286 3.24 -19.62 -4.56
C ASP A 286 4.48 -19.08 -5.26
N GLU A 287 4.39 -18.83 -6.56
CA GLU A 287 5.48 -18.29 -7.36
C GLU A 287 4.98 -17.18 -8.25
N ILE A 288 5.75 -16.10 -8.35
CA ILE A 288 5.47 -14.97 -9.22
C ILE A 288 6.54 -14.90 -10.30
N TYR A 289 6.11 -14.80 -11.56
CA TYR A 289 6.95 -14.40 -12.68
C TYR A 289 6.60 -12.98 -13.11
N TYR A 290 7.61 -12.22 -13.49
CA TYR A 290 7.45 -10.93 -14.16
C TYR A 290 8.28 -10.91 -15.42
N ILE A 291 7.63 -10.66 -16.56
CA ILE A 291 8.29 -10.63 -17.87
C ILE A 291 8.95 -9.26 -18.05
N VAL A 292 10.28 -9.26 -18.14
CA VAL A 292 11.10 -8.06 -18.32
C VAL A 292 11.22 -7.69 -19.80
N SER A 293 11.55 -8.67 -20.66
CA SER A 293 11.70 -8.49 -22.11
C SER A 293 11.45 -9.81 -22.84
N GLY A 294 11.30 -9.73 -24.16
CA GLY A 294 11.02 -10.87 -25.02
C GLY A 294 9.54 -11.29 -25.03
N LYS A 295 9.24 -12.36 -25.76
CA LYS A 295 7.89 -12.95 -25.88
C LYS A 295 7.90 -14.42 -25.54
N GLY A 296 6.83 -14.89 -24.94
CA GLY A 296 6.68 -16.29 -24.58
C GLY A 296 5.25 -16.78 -24.57
N LEU A 297 5.12 -18.11 -24.47
CA LEU A 297 3.87 -18.80 -24.23
C LEU A 297 3.89 -19.36 -22.81
N TYR A 298 3.00 -18.88 -21.96
CA TYR A 298 2.81 -19.37 -20.59
C TYR A 298 1.64 -20.34 -20.56
N VAL A 299 1.85 -21.51 -19.95
CA VAL A 299 0.80 -22.50 -19.71
C VAL A 299 0.50 -22.52 -18.23
N LEU A 300 -0.78 -22.39 -17.86
CA LEU A 300 -1.27 -22.48 -16.49
C LEU A 300 -2.49 -23.40 -16.45
N ASP A 301 -2.38 -24.52 -15.75
CA ASP A 301 -3.44 -25.53 -15.62
C ASP A 301 -4.08 -25.92 -16.97
N GLY A 302 -3.23 -26.13 -17.99
CA GLY A 302 -3.62 -26.49 -19.36
C GLY A 302 -4.11 -25.35 -20.23
N ARG A 303 -4.25 -24.12 -19.70
CA ARG A 303 -4.58 -22.93 -20.50
C ARG A 303 -3.33 -22.22 -20.96
N GLN A 304 -3.36 -21.68 -22.18
CA GLN A 304 -2.23 -21.00 -22.79
C GLN A 304 -2.46 -19.48 -22.80
N TYR A 305 -1.39 -18.73 -22.52
CA TYR A 305 -1.37 -17.28 -22.51
C TYR A 305 -0.13 -16.76 -23.22
N GLU A 306 -0.32 -15.92 -24.22
CA GLU A 306 0.80 -15.16 -24.79
C GLU A 306 1.25 -14.11 -23.79
N VAL A 307 2.55 -14.06 -23.52
CA VAL A 307 3.12 -13.14 -22.53
C VAL A 307 4.28 -12.34 -23.11
N GLY A 308 4.44 -11.13 -22.63
CA GLY A 308 5.50 -10.20 -23.04
C GLY A 308 5.78 -9.19 -21.94
N PRO A 309 6.63 -8.18 -22.20
CA PRO A 309 7.07 -7.21 -21.19
C PRO A 309 5.91 -6.59 -20.42
N GLY A 310 6.04 -6.52 -19.08
CA GLY A 310 5.02 -5.98 -18.19
C GLY A 310 3.97 -6.98 -17.70
N HIS A 311 3.94 -8.21 -18.20
CA HIS A 311 3.06 -9.25 -17.65
C HIS A 311 3.60 -9.77 -16.32
N ALA A 312 2.73 -9.83 -15.32
CA ALA A 312 2.96 -10.52 -14.05
C ALA A 312 2.10 -11.80 -13.99
N LEU A 313 2.70 -12.93 -13.67
CA LEU A 313 2.10 -14.25 -13.68
C LEU A 313 2.18 -14.84 -12.26
N LEU A 314 1.05 -15.17 -11.67
CA LEU A 314 0.99 -15.83 -10.35
C LEU A 314 0.61 -17.29 -10.53
N THR A 315 1.49 -18.20 -10.11
CA THR A 315 1.20 -19.63 -9.98
C THR A 315 1.03 -19.96 -8.49
N ARG A 316 -0.14 -20.44 -8.13
CA ARG A 316 -0.41 -20.87 -6.76
C ARG A 316 0.09 -22.30 -6.54
N SER A 317 0.38 -22.62 -5.28
CA SER A 317 0.63 -24.00 -4.87
C SER A 317 -0.52 -24.92 -5.29
N GLY A 318 -0.20 -26.04 -5.92
CA GLY A 318 -1.17 -27.00 -6.48
C GLY A 318 -1.46 -26.83 -7.97
N SER A 319 -1.16 -25.68 -8.57
CA SER A 319 -1.26 -25.49 -10.03
C SER A 319 -0.07 -26.06 -10.78
N THR A 320 -0.26 -26.34 -12.07
CA THR A 320 0.80 -26.71 -13.00
C THR A 320 1.09 -25.57 -13.97
N HIS A 321 2.37 -25.35 -14.28
CA HIS A 321 2.73 -24.30 -15.23
C HIS A 321 3.98 -24.64 -16.06
N ALA A 322 4.13 -23.93 -17.18
CA ALA A 322 5.30 -23.94 -18.04
C ALA A 322 5.47 -22.57 -18.70
N LEU A 323 6.68 -22.26 -19.16
CA LEU A 323 6.96 -21.03 -19.90
C LEU A 323 7.91 -21.36 -21.06
N GLN A 324 7.51 -21.03 -22.29
CA GLN A 324 8.29 -21.24 -23.50
C GLN A 324 8.60 -19.90 -24.17
N GLN A 325 9.86 -19.68 -24.52
CA GLN A 325 10.26 -18.54 -25.36
C GLN A 325 9.74 -18.76 -26.79
N THR A 326 9.10 -17.73 -27.38
CA THR A 326 8.47 -17.83 -28.71
C THR A 326 8.82 -16.69 -29.66
N GLY A 327 9.51 -15.62 -29.17
CA GLY A 327 9.92 -14.48 -29.99
C GLY A 327 11.27 -14.67 -30.69
N GLU A 328 11.76 -13.61 -31.31
CA GLU A 328 13.10 -13.59 -31.91
C GLU A 328 14.19 -13.25 -30.86
N GLU A 329 13.82 -12.54 -29.81
CA GLU A 329 14.70 -12.12 -28.71
C GLU A 329 14.60 -13.06 -27.52
N ASP A 330 15.62 -13.07 -26.69
CA ASP A 330 15.61 -13.79 -25.43
C ASP A 330 14.43 -13.35 -24.55
N LEU A 331 13.76 -14.33 -23.92
CA LEU A 331 12.71 -14.06 -22.94
C LEU A 331 13.35 -13.93 -21.56
N VAL A 332 13.31 -12.72 -20.99
CA VAL A 332 13.84 -12.43 -19.66
C VAL A 332 12.72 -12.39 -18.65
N VAL A 333 12.83 -13.23 -17.61
CA VAL A 333 11.83 -13.31 -16.55
C VAL A 333 12.48 -13.19 -15.17
N MET A 334 11.86 -12.36 -14.31
CA MET A 334 12.14 -12.33 -12.86
C MET A 334 11.22 -13.31 -12.15
N LEU A 335 11.77 -14.05 -11.18
CA LEU A 335 11.03 -15.05 -10.40
C LEU A 335 11.15 -14.71 -8.91
N ALA A 336 10.07 -14.82 -8.18
CA ALA A 336 10.06 -14.68 -6.72
C ALA A 336 9.14 -15.72 -6.08
N TYR A 337 9.60 -16.35 -5.00
CA TYR A 337 8.83 -17.34 -4.25
C TYR A 337 9.32 -17.44 -2.79
N PRO A 338 8.52 -17.95 -1.83
CA PRO A 338 8.94 -18.13 -0.47
C PRO A 338 10.15 -19.06 -0.36
N ALA A 339 11.15 -18.71 0.43
CA ALA A 339 12.25 -19.60 0.75
C ALA A 339 11.74 -20.84 1.50
N ALA A 340 12.47 -21.95 1.39
CA ALA A 340 12.16 -23.11 2.22
C ALA A 340 12.41 -22.75 3.69
N THR A 341 11.38 -22.90 4.53
CA THR A 341 11.57 -22.79 5.98
C THR A 341 12.57 -23.84 6.44
N LYS A 342 13.71 -23.41 7.01
CA LYS A 342 14.56 -24.36 7.74
C LYS A 342 13.70 -24.96 8.84
N ARG A 343 13.38 -26.26 8.75
CA ARG A 343 12.86 -26.98 9.90
C ARG A 343 13.96 -26.97 10.95
N SER A 344 13.70 -26.28 12.05
CA SER A 344 14.49 -26.35 13.29
C SER A 344 14.45 -27.76 13.88
#